data_780eb60a563022a6004dc9378618439c
#
_entry.id   780eb60a563022a6004dc9378618439c
#
_cell.length_a   1.000
_cell.length_b   1.000
_cell.length_c   1.000
_cell.angle_alpha   90.00
_cell.angle_beta   90.00
_cell.angle_gamma   90.00
#
_symmetry.space_group_name_H-M   'P 1'
#
loop_
_entity.id
_entity.type
_entity.pdbx_description
1 polymer ?
#
loop_
_entity_poly.entity_id
_entity_poly.type
_entity_poly.pdbx_seq_one_letter_code
_entity_poly.pdbx_strand_id
1 'polypeptide(L)'
;MTGKNPGKHGIFHFFEPEPGGYSMRATSAGSRRATTIWQLLSAAGKTAGTINVPFTYPPEKLNGFQISGMDTPSEKSPFIHPPELREELEQAVGPLRLELRYLSGMNTEEKHQQVLDEMEAVDRQWSKVGFYLLEKHPADVMMLTFMSVDTVQHHFWHFLDPTHFLHDPKGAEKFGKAIQNVYERLDQIAGEFISRLPEETTLFVVSDHGGGPVSDRVVYLNRYLAQLGLLKYRVGQSSALKTLRSKVTRKLYRFMRGALNSDQKKMISNLFPKLRSRADSAYTAFDNIDWSATKAYCSETAASPPSVWINRKGSKPQGIVEDSEYEPLVALLTEKLKELKDPRTGDAIIPAIYRRDEVYQGPLAGDSPDLLLDWWSKGRFASSPSFPEDGDKPPVFIRQRQPMDMKEHEWGGDHRRDGILIAKGGPIRKGVQINGARLIDMAPTLLYLAGQKVPSDMDGRVLLDLFEPDFVSKNPVTYDQVDAQDQGSGTGPTYSAEDAALVEERLKALGYIE
;
A
#
# COMPACT_ATOMS: atom_id res chain seq x y z
N MET A 1 1.03 -12.91 -4.11
CA MET A 1 2.19 -13.16 -5.02
C MET A 1 3.04 -14.35 -4.58
N THR A 2 3.53 -14.40 -3.34
CA THR A 2 4.52 -15.40 -2.88
C THR A 2 3.92 -16.52 -2.02
N GLY A 3 2.75 -16.35 -1.44
CA GLY A 3 2.18 -17.28 -0.48
C GLY A 3 2.95 -17.38 0.85
N LYS A 4 3.87 -16.44 1.10
CA LYS A 4 4.79 -16.45 2.25
C LYS A 4 4.53 -15.27 3.17
N ASN A 5 4.87 -15.44 4.44
CA ASN A 5 4.83 -14.39 5.46
C ASN A 5 5.81 -13.25 5.09
N PRO A 6 5.50 -11.98 5.39
CA PRO A 6 6.41 -10.86 5.14
C PRO A 6 7.82 -11.05 5.72
N GLY A 7 7.96 -11.73 6.84
CA GLY A 7 9.28 -12.10 7.40
C GLY A 7 10.11 -13.03 6.52
N LYS A 8 9.52 -13.65 5.49
CA LYS A 8 10.23 -14.46 4.48
C LYS A 8 10.49 -13.70 3.19
N HIS A 9 9.60 -12.79 2.76
CA HIS A 9 9.77 -12.07 1.50
C HIS A 9 10.32 -10.65 1.66
N GLY A 10 10.38 -10.11 2.89
CA GLY A 10 11.04 -8.84 3.22
C GLY A 10 10.27 -7.56 2.88
N ILE A 11 9.05 -7.64 2.35
CA ILE A 11 8.23 -6.48 2.07
C ILE A 11 7.20 -6.32 3.19
N PHE A 12 7.39 -5.29 4.01
CA PHE A 12 6.50 -4.99 5.15
C PHE A 12 5.61 -3.78 4.88
N HIS A 13 6.02 -2.93 3.91
CA HIS A 13 5.38 -1.66 3.62
C HIS A 13 5.74 -1.13 2.23
N PHE A 14 5.07 -0.05 1.78
CA PHE A 14 5.43 0.69 0.56
C PHE A 14 6.81 1.36 0.64
N PHE A 15 7.32 1.53 1.85
CA PHE A 15 8.66 2.03 2.12
C PHE A 15 9.42 1.07 3.01
N GLU A 16 10.69 0.94 2.74
CA GLU A 16 11.63 0.17 3.55
C GLU A 16 12.74 1.08 4.11
N PRO A 17 13.30 0.79 5.29
CA PRO A 17 14.43 1.54 5.80
C PRO A 17 15.63 1.47 4.84
N GLU A 18 16.27 2.59 4.60
CA GLU A 18 17.57 2.58 3.91
C GLU A 18 18.61 1.84 4.75
N PRO A 19 19.46 1.02 4.12
CA PRO A 19 20.52 0.32 4.84
C PRO A 19 21.41 1.29 5.61
N GLY A 20 21.54 1.07 6.91
CA GLY A 20 22.38 1.90 7.77
C GLY A 20 21.84 3.29 8.09
N GLY A 21 20.57 3.57 7.82
CA GLY A 21 19.93 4.86 8.08
C GLY A 21 18.62 4.77 8.86
N TYR A 22 17.99 5.93 9.03
CA TYR A 22 16.59 6.08 9.48
C TYR A 22 15.71 6.57 8.33
N SER A 23 16.31 6.98 7.21
CA SER A 23 15.60 7.36 6.00
C SER A 23 14.86 6.16 5.42
N MET A 24 13.77 6.43 4.74
CA MET A 24 12.94 5.42 4.09
C MET A 24 13.09 5.56 2.57
N ARG A 25 13.07 4.46 1.85
CA ARG A 25 13.04 4.42 0.39
C ARG A 25 11.84 3.64 -0.11
N ALA A 26 11.35 3.96 -1.29
CA ALA A 26 10.23 3.24 -1.90
C ALA A 26 10.59 1.78 -2.18
N THR A 27 9.69 0.88 -1.82
CA THR A 27 9.78 -0.56 -2.09
C THR A 27 9.51 -0.84 -3.56
N SER A 28 10.25 -1.77 -4.15
CA SER A 28 10.10 -2.21 -5.56
C SER A 28 10.03 -3.74 -5.67
N ALA A 29 9.84 -4.25 -6.88
CA ALA A 29 9.98 -5.69 -7.13
C ALA A 29 11.36 -6.23 -6.69
N GLY A 30 12.41 -5.41 -6.81
CA GLY A 30 13.77 -5.74 -6.38
C GLY A 30 13.95 -5.86 -4.87
N SER A 31 13.03 -5.31 -4.06
CA SER A 31 13.07 -5.45 -2.60
C SER A 31 12.58 -6.83 -2.13
N ARG A 32 11.83 -7.55 -2.98
CA ARG A 32 11.26 -8.85 -2.65
C ARG A 32 12.33 -9.96 -2.65
N ARG A 33 12.40 -10.71 -1.56
CA ARG A 33 13.38 -11.80 -1.36
C ARG A 33 12.74 -13.19 -1.37
N ALA A 34 11.67 -13.34 -2.14
CA ALA A 34 11.00 -14.62 -2.32
C ALA A 34 10.48 -14.76 -3.75
N THR A 35 10.52 -15.98 -4.25
CA THR A 35 10.02 -16.35 -5.57
C THR A 35 8.51 -16.12 -5.66
N THR A 36 8.07 -15.52 -6.75
CA THR A 36 6.65 -15.28 -7.02
C THR A 36 5.99 -16.51 -7.67
N ILE A 37 4.66 -16.56 -7.57
CA ILE A 37 3.88 -17.62 -8.22
C ILE A 37 4.14 -17.68 -9.74
N TRP A 38 4.27 -16.52 -10.40
CA TRP A 38 4.52 -16.50 -11.85
C TRP A 38 5.94 -16.95 -12.22
N GLN A 39 6.93 -16.73 -11.35
CA GLN A 39 8.27 -17.32 -11.53
C GLN A 39 8.23 -18.84 -11.35
N LEU A 40 7.49 -19.35 -10.35
CA LEU A 40 7.29 -20.78 -10.13
C LEU A 40 6.59 -21.44 -11.32
N LEU A 41 5.53 -20.81 -11.83
CA LEU A 41 4.82 -21.26 -13.03
C LEU A 41 5.75 -21.29 -14.25
N SER A 42 6.52 -20.22 -14.47
CA SER A 42 7.49 -20.16 -15.58
C SER A 42 8.57 -21.23 -15.48
N ALA A 43 9.09 -21.49 -14.29
CA ALA A 43 10.06 -22.57 -14.05
C ALA A 43 9.48 -23.97 -14.33
N ALA A 44 8.16 -24.14 -14.11
CA ALA A 44 7.43 -25.37 -14.43
C ALA A 44 6.98 -25.46 -15.90
N GLY A 45 7.43 -24.54 -16.77
CA GLY A 45 7.07 -24.49 -18.19
C GLY A 45 5.66 -23.98 -18.47
N LYS A 46 4.95 -23.45 -17.44
CA LYS A 46 3.64 -22.82 -17.57
C LYS A 46 3.78 -21.36 -17.98
N THR A 47 2.75 -20.83 -18.60
CA THR A 47 2.67 -19.42 -18.97
C THR A 47 1.96 -18.60 -17.90
N ALA A 48 2.50 -17.41 -17.60
CA ALA A 48 1.90 -16.47 -16.65
C ALA A 48 1.78 -15.07 -17.24
N GLY A 49 0.63 -14.44 -17.05
CA GLY A 49 0.37 -13.07 -17.44
C GLY A 49 -0.02 -12.21 -16.24
N THR A 50 0.68 -11.09 -16.03
CA THR A 50 0.31 -10.14 -14.97
C THR A 50 0.11 -8.74 -15.55
N ILE A 51 -0.98 -8.08 -15.15
CA ILE A 51 -1.38 -6.77 -15.66
C ILE A 51 -1.68 -5.84 -14.49
N ASN A 52 -0.94 -4.75 -14.38
CA ASN A 52 -1.14 -3.69 -13.38
C ASN A 52 -1.07 -4.18 -11.92
N VAL A 53 -0.30 -5.23 -11.64
CA VAL A 53 -0.15 -5.75 -10.27
C VAL A 53 0.85 -4.87 -9.51
N PRO A 54 0.52 -4.40 -8.29
CA PRO A 54 1.46 -3.64 -7.45
C PRO A 54 2.75 -4.41 -7.11
N PHE A 55 3.85 -3.70 -6.88
CA PHE A 55 5.17 -4.24 -6.55
C PHE A 55 5.74 -5.20 -7.62
N THR A 56 5.49 -4.86 -8.89
CA THR A 56 6.00 -5.62 -10.04
C THR A 56 6.94 -4.81 -10.93
N TYR A 57 7.30 -3.58 -10.54
CA TYR A 57 8.31 -2.80 -11.26
C TYR A 57 9.69 -2.94 -10.58
N PRO A 58 10.78 -3.11 -11.37
CA PRO A 58 10.79 -3.39 -12.81
C PRO A 58 10.22 -4.78 -13.13
N PRO A 59 9.68 -4.97 -14.38
CA PRO A 59 9.04 -6.22 -14.75
C PRO A 59 10.05 -7.38 -14.78
N GLU A 60 9.58 -8.53 -14.31
CA GLU A 60 10.35 -9.75 -14.28
C GLU A 60 10.31 -10.48 -15.63
N LYS A 61 11.37 -11.20 -15.93
CA LYS A 61 11.43 -12.05 -17.13
C LYS A 61 10.67 -13.34 -16.86
N LEU A 62 9.56 -13.53 -17.55
CA LEU A 62 8.64 -14.64 -17.38
C LEU A 62 8.42 -15.43 -18.66
N ASN A 63 7.98 -16.69 -18.52
CA ASN A 63 7.34 -17.40 -19.63
C ASN A 63 5.90 -16.86 -19.76
N GLY A 64 5.71 -15.87 -20.64
CA GLY A 64 4.49 -15.11 -20.79
C GLY A 64 4.75 -13.60 -20.78
N PHE A 65 3.96 -12.83 -20.03
CA PHE A 65 4.09 -11.38 -20.02
C PHE A 65 3.87 -10.77 -18.62
N GLN A 66 4.46 -9.61 -18.42
CA GLN A 66 4.23 -8.78 -17.24
C GLN A 66 4.11 -7.31 -17.60
N ILE A 67 3.01 -6.68 -17.18
CA ILE A 67 2.80 -5.24 -17.23
C ILE A 67 2.79 -4.75 -15.79
N SER A 68 3.82 -4.01 -15.39
CA SER A 68 3.99 -3.54 -14.01
C SER A 68 2.89 -2.56 -13.58
N GLY A 69 2.64 -2.51 -12.30
CA GLY A 69 1.57 -1.72 -11.70
C GLY A 69 1.96 -0.31 -11.30
N MET A 70 1.25 0.18 -10.28
CA MET A 70 1.32 1.56 -9.76
C MET A 70 2.70 2.00 -9.26
N ASP A 71 3.58 1.07 -8.99
CA ASP A 71 4.97 1.29 -8.57
C ASP A 71 5.91 1.60 -9.76
N THR A 72 5.39 1.67 -10.97
CA THR A 72 6.16 2.09 -12.16
C THR A 72 6.40 3.60 -12.14
N PRO A 73 7.64 4.11 -12.24
CA PRO A 73 7.93 5.53 -12.07
C PRO A 73 7.24 6.44 -13.09
N SER A 74 7.16 6.02 -14.33
CA SER A 74 6.50 6.80 -15.40
C SER A 74 6.09 5.93 -16.58
N GLU A 75 5.20 6.44 -17.41
CA GLU A 75 4.80 5.81 -18.68
C GLU A 75 5.98 5.64 -19.66
N LYS A 76 7.09 6.34 -19.44
CA LYS A 76 8.33 6.21 -20.26
C LYS A 76 9.26 5.12 -19.74
N SER A 77 9.06 4.67 -18.52
CA SER A 77 9.87 3.60 -17.92
C SER A 77 9.64 2.27 -18.65
N PRO A 78 10.59 1.34 -18.64
CA PRO A 78 10.43 0.00 -19.19
C PRO A 78 9.57 -0.85 -18.22
N PHE A 79 8.25 -0.79 -18.36
CA PHE A 79 7.31 -1.44 -17.44
C PHE A 79 6.60 -2.68 -18.01
N ILE A 80 7.00 -3.11 -19.22
CA ILE A 80 6.41 -4.27 -19.89
C ILE A 80 7.49 -5.28 -20.25
N HIS A 81 7.21 -6.55 -19.98
CA HIS A 81 7.95 -7.70 -20.43
C HIS A 81 7.02 -8.65 -21.21
N PRO A 82 7.40 -9.15 -22.38
CA PRO A 82 8.60 -8.78 -23.15
C PRO A 82 8.45 -7.33 -23.72
N PRO A 83 9.55 -6.59 -23.95
CA PRO A 83 9.50 -5.17 -24.32
C PRO A 83 8.72 -4.88 -25.63
N GLU A 84 8.77 -5.76 -26.60
CA GLU A 84 8.07 -5.66 -27.88
C GLU A 84 6.55 -5.66 -27.75
N LEU A 85 6.01 -6.24 -26.68
CA LEU A 85 4.59 -6.25 -26.38
C LEU A 85 4.01 -4.84 -26.20
N ARG A 86 4.86 -3.88 -25.81
CA ARG A 86 4.42 -2.49 -25.65
C ARG A 86 3.87 -1.89 -26.93
N GLU A 87 4.63 -2.00 -28.02
CA GLU A 87 4.23 -1.43 -29.31
C GLU A 87 2.95 -2.11 -29.84
N GLU A 88 2.87 -3.43 -29.70
CA GLU A 88 1.70 -4.21 -30.07
C GLU A 88 0.44 -3.75 -29.32
N LEU A 89 0.54 -3.56 -27.99
CA LEU A 89 -0.58 -3.09 -27.18
C LEU A 89 -0.96 -1.65 -27.52
N GLU A 90 0.00 -0.75 -27.69
CA GLU A 90 -0.29 0.64 -28.06
C GLU A 90 -0.96 0.76 -29.43
N GLN A 91 -0.65 -0.13 -30.38
CA GLN A 91 -1.34 -0.24 -31.67
C GLN A 91 -2.78 -0.76 -31.50
N ALA A 92 -3.00 -1.73 -30.60
CA ALA A 92 -4.30 -2.37 -30.41
C ALA A 92 -5.29 -1.53 -29.59
N VAL A 93 -4.81 -0.90 -28.50
CA VAL A 93 -5.68 -0.23 -27.51
C VAL A 93 -5.40 1.28 -27.36
N GLY A 94 -4.40 1.80 -28.04
CA GLY A 94 -3.92 3.18 -27.91
C GLY A 94 -2.86 3.35 -26.80
N PRO A 95 -2.34 4.58 -26.63
CA PRO A 95 -1.27 4.87 -25.67
C PRO A 95 -1.65 4.43 -24.27
N LEU A 96 -0.76 3.65 -23.62
CA LEU A 96 -0.99 3.11 -22.29
C LEU A 96 -0.84 4.19 -21.23
N ARG A 97 -1.81 4.25 -20.31
CA ARG A 97 -1.82 5.13 -19.14
C ARG A 97 -1.70 4.28 -17.89
N LEU A 98 -0.73 4.63 -17.03
CA LEU A 98 -0.51 3.92 -15.77
C LEU A 98 -1.31 4.50 -14.62
N GLU A 99 -1.74 5.76 -14.71
CA GLU A 99 -2.24 6.52 -13.56
C GLU A 99 -3.39 7.46 -13.88
N LEU A 100 -4.08 7.81 -12.81
CA LEU A 100 -5.00 8.94 -12.76
C LEU A 100 -4.21 10.25 -12.64
N ARG A 101 -4.43 11.17 -13.57
CA ARG A 101 -3.62 12.40 -13.69
C ARG A 101 -4.05 13.53 -12.74
N TYR A 102 -5.24 13.44 -12.13
CA TYR A 102 -5.92 14.59 -11.52
C TYR A 102 -6.36 14.37 -10.06
N LEU A 103 -5.73 13.45 -9.33
CA LEU A 103 -6.09 13.20 -7.93
C LEU A 103 -5.76 14.36 -6.98
N SER A 104 -4.94 15.31 -7.37
CA SER A 104 -4.59 16.47 -6.52
C SER A 104 -5.55 17.63 -6.74
N GLY A 105 -6.02 18.24 -5.63
CA GLY A 105 -6.88 19.44 -5.66
C GLY A 105 -8.35 19.13 -5.98
N MET A 106 -8.85 18.01 -5.48
CA MET A 106 -10.26 17.60 -5.57
C MET A 106 -11.13 18.45 -4.64
N ASN A 107 -11.36 19.70 -4.97
CA ASN A 107 -12.12 20.65 -4.15
C ASN A 107 -13.27 21.32 -4.91
N THR A 108 -13.57 20.89 -6.13
CA THR A 108 -14.70 21.35 -6.94
C THR A 108 -15.44 20.19 -7.57
N GLU A 109 -16.72 20.41 -7.89
CA GLU A 109 -17.54 19.41 -8.57
C GLU A 109 -16.93 18.96 -9.91
N GLU A 110 -16.36 19.90 -10.67
CA GLU A 110 -15.72 19.60 -11.95
C GLU A 110 -14.52 18.67 -11.77
N LYS A 111 -13.76 18.86 -10.69
CA LYS A 111 -12.63 17.99 -10.36
C LYS A 111 -13.08 16.59 -9.96
N HIS A 112 -14.11 16.48 -9.12
CA HIS A 112 -14.67 15.17 -8.76
C HIS A 112 -15.16 14.43 -10.01
N GLN A 113 -15.90 15.11 -10.90
CA GLN A 113 -16.35 14.50 -12.15
C GLN A 113 -15.18 14.07 -13.03
N GLN A 114 -14.18 14.93 -13.19
CA GLN A 114 -12.99 14.63 -13.98
C GLN A 114 -12.26 13.37 -13.49
N VAL A 115 -12.14 13.19 -12.17
CA VAL A 115 -11.51 12.00 -11.59
C VAL A 115 -12.34 10.74 -11.88
N LEU A 116 -13.67 10.81 -11.76
CA LEU A 116 -14.54 9.68 -12.11
C LEU A 116 -14.43 9.30 -13.58
N ASP A 117 -14.40 10.28 -14.47
CA ASP A 117 -14.25 10.07 -15.92
C ASP A 117 -12.88 9.44 -16.25
N GLU A 118 -11.82 9.84 -15.55
CA GLU A 118 -10.50 9.24 -15.70
C GLU A 118 -10.43 7.81 -15.16
N MET A 119 -11.04 7.54 -13.99
CA MET A 119 -11.15 6.17 -13.46
C MET A 119 -11.83 5.26 -14.49
N GLU A 120 -12.93 5.72 -15.08
CA GLU A 120 -13.62 4.95 -16.12
C GLU A 120 -12.72 4.72 -17.34
N ALA A 121 -12.02 5.74 -17.83
CA ALA A 121 -11.13 5.62 -18.97
C ALA A 121 -9.97 4.64 -18.71
N VAL A 122 -9.41 4.63 -17.49
CA VAL A 122 -8.34 3.72 -17.09
C VAL A 122 -8.86 2.29 -16.94
N ASP A 123 -10.02 2.08 -16.30
CA ASP A 123 -10.64 0.75 -16.19
C ASP A 123 -10.95 0.16 -17.56
N ARG A 124 -11.52 0.97 -18.49
CA ARG A 124 -11.79 0.54 -19.87
C ARG A 124 -10.52 0.23 -20.64
N GLN A 125 -9.45 0.97 -20.42
CA GLN A 125 -8.16 0.67 -21.05
C GLN A 125 -7.61 -0.67 -20.56
N TRP A 126 -7.56 -0.88 -19.24
CA TRP A 126 -7.01 -2.13 -18.68
C TRP A 126 -7.89 -3.34 -19.03
N SER A 127 -9.21 -3.17 -19.11
CA SER A 127 -10.08 -4.25 -19.60
C SER A 127 -9.79 -4.59 -21.06
N LYS A 128 -9.60 -3.58 -21.94
CA LYS A 128 -9.22 -3.82 -23.36
C LYS A 128 -7.87 -4.51 -23.48
N VAL A 129 -6.87 -4.10 -22.68
CA VAL A 129 -5.57 -4.78 -22.61
C VAL A 129 -5.75 -6.23 -22.18
N GLY A 130 -6.54 -6.46 -21.12
CA GLY A 130 -6.83 -7.81 -20.63
C GLY A 130 -7.52 -8.68 -21.68
N PHE A 131 -8.54 -8.16 -22.39
CA PHE A 131 -9.22 -8.90 -23.48
C PHE A 131 -8.30 -9.19 -24.65
N TYR A 132 -7.48 -8.22 -25.04
CA TYR A 132 -6.50 -8.41 -26.11
C TYR A 132 -5.50 -9.50 -25.78
N LEU A 133 -4.94 -9.46 -24.56
CA LEU A 133 -3.96 -10.44 -24.12
C LEU A 133 -4.57 -11.83 -23.90
N LEU A 134 -5.82 -11.91 -23.43
CA LEU A 134 -6.54 -13.17 -23.34
C LEU A 134 -6.71 -13.84 -24.71
N GLU A 135 -6.91 -13.06 -25.76
CA GLU A 135 -7.10 -13.56 -27.14
C GLU A 135 -5.77 -13.87 -27.84
N LYS A 136 -4.80 -12.95 -27.76
CA LYS A 136 -3.55 -13.03 -28.53
C LYS A 136 -2.39 -13.69 -27.81
N HIS A 137 -2.37 -13.60 -26.50
CA HIS A 137 -1.31 -14.11 -25.62
C HIS A 137 -1.91 -14.90 -24.44
N PRO A 138 -2.73 -15.95 -24.70
CA PRO A 138 -3.36 -16.73 -23.62
C PRO A 138 -2.29 -17.29 -22.68
N ALA A 139 -2.56 -17.25 -21.39
CA ALA A 139 -1.68 -17.76 -20.35
C ALA A 139 -2.41 -18.80 -19.48
N ASP A 140 -1.66 -19.77 -18.92
CA ASP A 140 -2.20 -20.75 -17.98
C ASP A 140 -2.78 -20.07 -16.73
N VAL A 141 -2.12 -18.99 -16.28
CA VAL A 141 -2.59 -18.15 -15.17
C VAL A 141 -2.45 -16.67 -15.56
N MET A 142 -3.54 -15.91 -15.48
CA MET A 142 -3.53 -14.48 -15.74
C MET A 142 -4.09 -13.71 -14.53
N MET A 143 -3.45 -12.60 -14.18
CA MET A 143 -3.86 -11.70 -13.10
C MET A 143 -3.97 -10.27 -13.63
N LEU A 144 -5.11 -9.62 -13.38
CA LEU A 144 -5.38 -8.24 -13.74
C LEU A 144 -5.84 -7.47 -12.50
N THR A 145 -5.25 -6.31 -12.24
CA THR A 145 -5.58 -5.45 -11.09
C THR A 145 -6.25 -4.15 -11.54
N PHE A 146 -7.40 -3.84 -10.92
CA PHE A 146 -8.09 -2.56 -11.03
C PHE A 146 -7.94 -1.78 -9.74
N MET A 147 -7.45 -0.54 -9.83
CA MET A 147 -7.22 0.34 -8.66
C MET A 147 -8.38 1.29 -8.37
N SER A 148 -9.37 1.36 -9.27
CA SER A 148 -10.47 2.33 -9.18
C SER A 148 -11.36 2.15 -7.95
N VAL A 149 -11.54 0.91 -7.46
CA VAL A 149 -12.33 0.64 -6.24
C VAL A 149 -11.68 1.29 -5.03
N ASP A 150 -10.38 1.11 -4.86
CA ASP A 150 -9.63 1.72 -3.77
C ASP A 150 -9.68 3.25 -3.86
N THR A 151 -9.36 3.79 -5.04
CA THR A 151 -9.35 5.24 -5.27
C THR A 151 -10.72 5.88 -5.03
N VAL A 152 -11.81 5.29 -5.55
CA VAL A 152 -13.14 5.87 -5.35
C VAL A 152 -13.58 5.82 -3.90
N GLN A 153 -13.21 4.76 -3.15
CA GLN A 153 -13.49 4.67 -1.73
C GLN A 153 -12.76 5.76 -0.95
N HIS A 154 -11.49 5.96 -1.21
CA HIS A 154 -10.71 7.02 -0.55
C HIS A 154 -11.30 8.41 -0.77
N HIS A 155 -11.71 8.74 -1.99
CA HIS A 155 -12.10 10.10 -2.34
C HIS A 155 -13.60 10.39 -2.24
N PHE A 156 -14.49 9.39 -2.30
CA PHE A 156 -15.93 9.60 -2.41
C PHE A 156 -16.74 9.04 -1.24
N TRP A 157 -16.13 8.45 -0.22
CA TRP A 157 -16.86 7.85 0.90
C TRP A 157 -17.76 8.86 1.64
N HIS A 158 -17.31 10.08 1.82
CA HIS A 158 -18.04 11.14 2.52
C HIS A 158 -19.30 11.62 1.78
N PHE A 159 -19.43 11.34 0.48
CA PHE A 159 -20.66 11.56 -0.26
C PHE A 159 -21.66 10.41 -0.09
N LEU A 160 -21.17 9.19 0.13
CA LEU A 160 -22.02 8.01 0.32
C LEU A 160 -22.63 7.94 1.72
N ASP A 161 -21.83 8.25 2.75
CA ASP A 161 -22.20 8.03 4.15
C ASP A 161 -22.70 9.32 4.81
N PRO A 162 -24.03 9.45 5.08
CA PRO A 162 -24.58 10.65 5.71
C PRO A 162 -24.14 10.86 7.18
N THR A 163 -23.52 9.85 7.80
CA THR A 163 -22.98 9.94 9.16
C THR A 163 -21.51 10.39 9.18
N HIS A 164 -20.90 10.50 8.01
CA HIS A 164 -19.51 10.90 7.89
C HIS A 164 -19.30 12.35 8.33
N PHE A 165 -18.24 12.61 9.10
CA PHE A 165 -17.96 13.96 9.64
C PHE A 165 -17.67 15.03 8.56
N LEU A 166 -17.34 14.63 7.34
CA LEU A 166 -17.16 15.48 6.15
C LEU A 166 -18.36 15.39 5.19
N HIS A 167 -19.49 14.81 5.60
CA HIS A 167 -20.61 14.64 4.68
C HIS A 167 -21.06 15.97 4.07
N ASP A 168 -21.13 15.99 2.74
CA ASP A 168 -21.66 17.10 1.96
C ASP A 168 -22.98 16.67 1.29
N PRO A 169 -24.14 17.11 1.82
CA PRO A 169 -25.45 16.75 1.29
C PRO A 169 -25.67 17.17 -0.18
N LYS A 170 -25.10 18.31 -0.60
CA LYS A 170 -25.23 18.78 -1.98
C LYS A 170 -24.37 17.94 -2.93
N GLY A 171 -23.12 17.67 -2.53
CA GLY A 171 -22.27 16.78 -3.29
C GLY A 171 -22.80 15.35 -3.35
N ALA A 172 -23.48 14.89 -2.29
CA ALA A 172 -24.09 13.56 -2.23
C ALA A 172 -25.21 13.35 -3.26
N GLU A 173 -25.97 14.41 -3.61
CA GLU A 173 -26.99 14.33 -4.68
C GLU A 173 -26.38 13.91 -6.01
N LYS A 174 -25.13 14.31 -6.28
CA LYS A 174 -24.42 14.03 -7.53
C LYS A 174 -23.47 12.84 -7.43
N PHE A 175 -22.74 12.73 -6.33
CA PHE A 175 -21.63 11.78 -6.18
C PHE A 175 -21.90 10.65 -5.18
N GLY A 176 -23.05 10.62 -4.52
CA GLY A 176 -23.38 9.61 -3.51
C GLY A 176 -23.40 8.17 -4.03
N LYS A 177 -23.56 7.99 -5.36
CA LYS A 177 -23.48 6.69 -6.02
C LYS A 177 -22.13 6.39 -6.69
N ALA A 178 -21.12 7.26 -6.53
CA ALA A 178 -19.84 7.10 -7.23
C ALA A 178 -19.18 5.74 -6.93
N ILE A 179 -19.16 5.33 -5.67
CA ILE A 179 -18.60 4.03 -5.26
C ILE A 179 -19.40 2.89 -5.88
N GLN A 180 -20.74 2.92 -5.79
CA GLN A 180 -21.59 1.90 -6.40
C GLN A 180 -21.37 1.79 -7.91
N ASN A 181 -21.30 2.92 -8.62
CA ASN A 181 -21.11 2.94 -10.08
C ASN A 181 -19.78 2.31 -10.51
N VAL A 182 -18.71 2.48 -9.71
CA VAL A 182 -17.42 1.80 -9.97
C VAL A 182 -17.57 0.29 -9.79
N TYR A 183 -18.23 -0.19 -8.73
CA TYR A 183 -18.48 -1.61 -8.55
C TYR A 183 -19.32 -2.20 -9.68
N GLU A 184 -20.41 -1.54 -10.09
CA GLU A 184 -21.25 -1.96 -11.22
C GLU A 184 -20.47 -2.04 -12.54
N ARG A 185 -19.58 -1.08 -12.78
CA ARG A 185 -18.70 -1.09 -13.95
C ARG A 185 -17.74 -2.28 -13.93
N LEU A 186 -17.10 -2.55 -12.78
CA LEU A 186 -16.19 -3.69 -12.67
C LEU A 186 -16.92 -5.03 -12.71
N ASP A 187 -18.14 -5.11 -12.21
CA ASP A 187 -19.01 -6.29 -12.38
C ASP A 187 -19.33 -6.56 -13.85
N GLN A 188 -19.65 -5.50 -14.62
CA GLN A 188 -19.84 -5.60 -16.06
C GLN A 188 -18.57 -6.10 -16.77
N ILE A 189 -17.40 -5.54 -16.43
CA ILE A 189 -16.11 -5.99 -16.98
C ILE A 189 -15.85 -7.46 -16.63
N ALA A 190 -16.10 -7.87 -15.38
CA ALA A 190 -15.98 -9.27 -14.97
C ALA A 190 -16.94 -10.18 -15.76
N GLY A 191 -18.17 -9.72 -15.99
CA GLY A 191 -19.14 -10.40 -16.84
C GLY A 191 -18.66 -10.58 -18.29
N GLU A 192 -18.00 -9.56 -18.86
CA GLU A 192 -17.39 -9.66 -20.18
C GLU A 192 -16.24 -10.67 -20.22
N PHE A 193 -15.38 -10.70 -19.19
CA PHE A 193 -14.35 -11.75 -19.07
C PHE A 193 -14.98 -13.13 -19.02
N ILE A 194 -15.99 -13.34 -18.16
CA ILE A 194 -16.68 -14.62 -18.02
C ILE A 194 -17.25 -15.08 -19.37
N SER A 195 -17.81 -14.17 -20.18
CA SER A 195 -18.40 -14.52 -21.49
C SER A 195 -17.37 -14.94 -22.54
N ARG A 196 -16.11 -14.58 -22.36
CA ARG A 196 -15.00 -14.86 -23.30
C ARG A 196 -14.15 -16.06 -22.86
N LEU A 197 -14.22 -16.43 -21.60
CA LEU A 197 -13.44 -17.53 -21.03
C LEU A 197 -14.12 -18.88 -21.33
N PRO A 198 -13.34 -19.95 -21.62
CA PRO A 198 -13.83 -21.30 -21.64
C PRO A 198 -14.54 -21.68 -20.33
N GLU A 199 -15.54 -22.56 -20.39
CA GLU A 199 -16.34 -22.94 -19.21
C GLU A 199 -15.48 -23.59 -18.11
N GLU A 200 -14.44 -24.29 -18.49
CA GLU A 200 -13.47 -24.93 -17.60
C GLU A 200 -12.51 -23.95 -16.91
N THR A 201 -12.48 -22.68 -17.33
CA THR A 201 -11.61 -21.68 -16.72
C THR A 201 -12.13 -21.27 -15.35
N THR A 202 -11.25 -21.29 -14.36
CA THR A 202 -11.55 -20.75 -13.04
C THR A 202 -11.25 -19.26 -12.97
N LEU A 203 -12.23 -18.46 -12.59
CA LEU A 203 -12.10 -17.04 -12.32
C LEU A 203 -12.15 -16.79 -10.81
N PHE A 204 -11.19 -15.98 -10.31
CA PHE A 204 -11.20 -15.44 -8.97
C PHE A 204 -11.35 -13.91 -9.02
N VAL A 205 -12.21 -13.36 -8.16
CA VAL A 205 -12.26 -11.92 -7.83
C VAL A 205 -11.79 -11.78 -6.39
N VAL A 206 -10.70 -11.06 -6.19
CA VAL A 206 -10.02 -10.95 -4.89
C VAL A 206 -9.70 -9.50 -4.62
N SER A 207 -9.97 -9.02 -3.40
CA SER A 207 -9.40 -7.77 -2.91
C SER A 207 -8.34 -8.04 -1.85
N ASP A 208 -7.34 -7.19 -1.76
CA ASP A 208 -6.28 -7.22 -0.75
C ASP A 208 -6.77 -6.73 0.61
N HIS A 209 -7.74 -5.83 0.64
CA HIS A 209 -8.40 -5.27 1.83
C HIS A 209 -9.83 -4.83 1.49
N GLY A 210 -10.57 -4.39 2.48
CA GLY A 210 -11.85 -3.72 2.33
C GLY A 210 -11.70 -2.20 2.45
N GLY A 211 -12.83 -1.48 2.39
CA GLY A 211 -12.90 -0.04 2.58
C GLY A 211 -13.93 0.37 3.65
N GLY A 212 -13.80 1.59 4.14
CA GLY A 212 -14.72 2.18 5.12
C GLY A 212 -14.45 3.68 5.30
N PRO A 213 -15.23 4.39 6.14
CA PRO A 213 -15.01 5.81 6.38
C PRO A 213 -13.66 6.07 7.05
N VAL A 214 -12.99 7.16 6.67
CA VAL A 214 -11.82 7.63 7.41
C VAL A 214 -12.22 8.11 8.81
N SER A 215 -11.33 7.98 9.77
CA SER A 215 -11.59 8.44 11.14
C SER A 215 -11.56 9.96 11.26
N ASP A 216 -12.44 10.51 12.09
CA ASP A 216 -12.39 11.91 12.56
C ASP A 216 -11.31 12.14 13.62
N ARG A 217 -10.53 11.10 13.98
CA ARG A 217 -9.49 11.13 15.00
C ARG A 217 -8.12 10.87 14.41
N VAL A 218 -7.17 11.68 14.86
CA VAL A 218 -5.75 11.53 14.55
C VAL A 218 -4.98 11.29 15.84
N VAL A 219 -4.12 10.28 15.82
CA VAL A 219 -3.21 9.96 16.93
C VAL A 219 -1.78 10.25 16.51
N TYR A 220 -1.10 11.09 17.28
CA TYR A 220 0.30 11.44 17.08
C TYR A 220 1.17 10.57 18.00
N LEU A 221 1.50 9.37 17.58
CA LEU A 221 2.22 8.39 18.40
C LEU A 221 3.59 8.88 18.83
N ASN A 222 4.35 9.52 17.95
CA ASN A 222 5.68 10.03 18.34
C ASN A 222 5.60 11.13 19.42
N ARG A 223 4.52 11.93 19.45
CA ARG A 223 4.28 12.88 20.54
C ARG A 223 4.00 12.16 21.85
N TYR A 224 3.22 11.08 21.81
CA TYR A 224 2.97 10.26 22.98
C TYR A 224 4.24 9.60 23.50
N LEU A 225 5.06 9.02 22.62
CA LEU A 225 6.36 8.47 22.99
C LEU A 225 7.30 9.54 23.59
N ALA A 226 7.27 10.76 23.08
CA ALA A 226 8.01 11.88 23.64
C ALA A 226 7.51 12.26 25.04
N GLN A 227 6.20 12.26 25.28
CA GLN A 227 5.62 12.51 26.60
C GLN A 227 6.02 11.43 27.62
N LEU A 228 6.18 10.18 27.18
CA LEU A 228 6.70 9.09 28.01
C LEU A 228 8.22 9.17 28.23
N GLY A 229 8.92 10.13 27.61
CA GLY A 229 10.38 10.24 27.68
C GLY A 229 11.14 9.19 26.85
N LEU A 230 10.44 8.49 25.95
CA LEU A 230 11.01 7.44 25.10
C LEU A 230 11.48 7.97 23.73
N LEU A 231 11.01 9.14 23.32
CA LEU A 231 11.45 9.84 22.13
C LEU A 231 11.86 11.26 22.50
N LYS A 232 12.94 11.75 21.90
CA LYS A 232 13.40 13.12 22.07
C LYS A 232 13.47 13.81 20.73
N TYR A 233 12.79 14.96 20.63
CA TYR A 233 12.99 15.85 19.50
C TYR A 233 14.24 16.70 19.70
N ARG A 234 14.95 16.96 18.62
CA ARG A 234 16.03 17.94 18.62
C ARG A 234 15.43 19.30 18.98
N VAL A 235 15.81 19.84 20.11
CA VAL A 235 15.51 21.23 20.45
C VAL A 235 16.27 22.08 19.42
N GLY A 236 15.54 22.54 18.40
CA GLY A 236 16.17 23.35 17.37
C GLY A 236 16.76 24.57 18.05
N GLN A 237 17.97 24.95 17.66
CA GLN A 237 18.27 26.34 17.56
C GLN A 237 17.28 26.92 16.53
N SER A 238 16.06 27.16 16.98
CA SER A 238 15.08 27.94 16.24
C SER A 238 15.53 29.38 16.34
N SER A 239 16.54 29.73 15.56
CA SER A 239 16.64 31.14 15.21
C SER A 239 15.28 31.44 14.59
N ALA A 240 14.62 32.50 15.08
CA ALA A 240 13.37 33.00 14.50
C ALA A 240 13.47 33.12 12.96
N LEU A 241 14.68 33.27 12.44
CA LEU A 241 15.07 33.22 11.04
C LEU A 241 14.84 31.82 10.37
N LYS A 242 15.12 30.68 11.05
CA LYS A 242 14.86 29.35 10.46
C LYS A 242 13.36 29.07 10.40
N THR A 243 12.62 29.42 11.45
CA THR A 243 11.17 29.30 11.49
C THR A 243 10.48 30.23 10.49
N LEU A 244 10.98 31.47 10.34
CA LEU A 244 10.50 32.42 9.34
C LEU A 244 10.82 31.91 7.91
N ARG A 245 12.05 31.42 7.71
CA ARG A 245 12.49 30.87 6.43
C ARG A 245 11.68 29.61 6.04
N SER A 246 11.40 28.71 6.97
CA SER A 246 10.54 27.54 6.71
C SER A 246 9.08 27.93 6.42
N LYS A 247 8.52 28.90 7.17
CA LYS A 247 7.19 29.45 6.92
C LYS A 247 7.10 30.17 5.56
N VAL A 248 8.12 30.93 5.19
CA VAL A 248 8.20 31.62 3.89
C VAL A 248 8.39 30.62 2.76
N THR A 249 9.28 29.64 2.92
CA THR A 249 9.49 28.59 1.91
C THR A 249 8.22 27.74 1.72
N ARG A 250 7.52 27.39 2.80
CA ARG A 250 6.24 26.66 2.77
C ARG A 250 5.12 27.47 2.13
N LYS A 251 5.05 28.79 2.42
CA LYS A 251 4.08 29.70 1.82
C LYS A 251 4.35 29.95 0.33
N LEU A 252 5.63 30.08 -0.03
CA LEU A 252 6.08 30.20 -1.41
C LEU A 252 5.85 28.91 -2.19
N TYR A 253 6.16 27.77 -1.62
CA TYR A 253 5.90 26.44 -2.20
C TYR A 253 4.38 26.19 -2.42
N ARG A 254 3.53 26.51 -1.43
CA ARG A 254 2.08 26.46 -1.58
C ARG A 254 1.56 27.40 -2.68
N PHE A 255 2.09 28.61 -2.75
CA PHE A 255 1.73 29.58 -3.79
C PHE A 255 2.14 29.08 -5.18
N MET A 256 3.38 28.58 -5.32
CA MET A 256 3.86 27.99 -6.58
C MET A 256 3.06 26.75 -6.99
N ARG A 257 2.71 25.91 -6.03
CA ARG A 257 1.91 24.71 -6.28
C ARG A 257 0.48 25.02 -6.74
N GLY A 258 -0.12 26.10 -6.23
CA GLY A 258 -1.47 26.55 -6.60
C GLY A 258 -1.56 27.43 -7.86
N ALA A 259 -0.50 28.17 -8.18
CA ALA A 259 -0.49 29.18 -9.25
C ALA A 259 0.13 28.72 -10.57
N LEU A 260 0.85 27.59 -10.58
CA LEU A 260 1.60 27.11 -11.75
C LEU A 260 0.95 25.89 -12.39
N ASN A 261 0.95 25.84 -13.71
CA ASN A 261 0.52 24.64 -14.47
C ASN A 261 1.61 23.56 -14.44
N SER A 262 1.25 22.33 -14.87
CA SER A 262 2.12 21.14 -14.81
C SER A 262 3.48 21.33 -15.49
N ASP A 263 3.51 22.05 -16.62
CA ASP A 263 4.76 22.27 -17.37
C ASP A 263 5.67 23.30 -16.69
N GLN A 264 5.07 24.33 -16.09
CA GLN A 264 5.80 25.33 -15.29
C GLN A 264 6.37 24.70 -14.03
N LYS A 265 5.62 23.78 -13.38
CA LYS A 265 6.09 22.99 -12.23
C LYS A 265 7.30 22.12 -12.61
N LYS A 266 7.24 21.42 -13.74
CA LYS A 266 8.37 20.62 -14.27
C LYS A 266 9.60 21.49 -14.56
N MET A 267 9.41 22.64 -15.19
CA MET A 267 10.51 23.56 -15.53
C MET A 267 11.21 24.09 -14.26
N ILE A 268 10.45 24.48 -13.23
CA ILE A 268 11.01 24.98 -11.97
C ILE A 268 11.67 23.84 -11.17
N SER A 269 11.08 22.64 -11.17
CA SER A 269 11.66 21.44 -10.55
C SER A 269 13.03 21.10 -11.16
N ASN A 270 13.15 21.19 -12.47
CA ASN A 270 14.41 20.93 -13.18
C ASN A 270 15.47 22.03 -12.97
N LEU A 271 15.04 23.29 -12.81
CA LEU A 271 15.95 24.42 -12.55
C LEU A 271 16.49 24.45 -11.11
N PHE A 272 15.74 23.90 -10.15
CA PHE A 272 16.08 23.96 -8.73
C PHE A 272 15.94 22.60 -8.02
N PRO A 273 16.65 21.55 -8.45
CA PRO A 273 16.52 20.21 -7.87
C PRO A 273 16.87 20.18 -6.36
N LYS A 274 17.82 21.02 -5.91
CA LYS A 274 18.15 21.17 -4.48
C LYS A 274 17.08 21.88 -3.64
N LEU A 275 16.19 22.64 -4.27
CA LEU A 275 15.06 23.27 -3.58
C LEU A 275 13.95 22.24 -3.34
N ARG A 276 13.74 21.34 -4.31
CA ARG A 276 12.81 20.21 -4.22
C ARG A 276 13.25 19.23 -3.13
N SER A 277 14.48 18.72 -3.18
CA SER A 277 14.98 17.78 -2.18
C SER A 277 15.00 18.35 -0.75
N ARG A 278 15.16 19.68 -0.59
CA ARG A 278 15.06 20.34 0.72
C ARG A 278 13.62 20.62 1.17
N ALA A 279 12.69 20.78 0.25
CA ALA A 279 11.27 20.88 0.58
C ALA A 279 10.71 19.50 0.94
N ASP A 280 11.15 18.45 0.24
CA ASP A 280 10.73 17.07 0.48
C ASP A 280 11.38 16.49 1.75
N SER A 281 12.66 16.77 2.02
CA SER A 281 13.32 16.39 3.28
C SER A 281 12.82 17.16 4.52
N ALA A 282 12.18 18.29 4.35
CA ALA A 282 11.49 18.98 5.45
C ALA A 282 10.18 18.28 5.87
N TYR A 283 9.77 17.26 5.14
CA TYR A 283 8.56 16.47 5.41
C TYR A 283 8.85 15.14 6.15
N THR A 284 10.10 14.76 6.35
CA THR A 284 10.38 13.56 7.13
C THR A 284 10.29 13.88 8.62
N ALA A 285 9.26 13.34 9.27
CA ALA A 285 9.05 13.43 10.72
C ALA A 285 10.30 13.01 11.53
N PHE A 286 11.22 12.31 10.89
CA PHE A 286 12.44 11.77 11.46
C PHE A 286 13.60 12.76 11.57
N ASP A 287 13.63 13.81 10.74
CA ASP A 287 14.74 14.81 10.75
C ASP A 287 14.83 15.59 12.07
N ASN A 288 13.72 15.70 12.78
CA ASN A 288 13.63 16.40 14.06
C ASN A 288 13.86 15.50 15.27
N ILE A 289 14.12 14.20 15.08
CA ILE A 289 14.35 13.26 16.17
C ILE A 289 15.84 13.28 16.59
N ASP A 290 16.08 13.39 17.87
CA ASP A 290 17.40 13.16 18.48
C ASP A 290 17.60 11.66 18.73
N TRP A 291 18.16 10.99 17.75
CA TRP A 291 18.37 9.53 17.80
C TRP A 291 19.28 9.10 18.93
N SER A 292 20.21 9.95 19.36
CA SER A 292 21.13 9.66 20.47
C SER A 292 20.44 9.63 21.83
N ALA A 293 19.21 10.10 21.90
CA ALA A 293 18.40 10.14 23.14
C ALA A 293 17.01 9.53 22.97
N THR A 294 16.74 8.83 21.84
CA THR A 294 15.45 8.20 21.52
C THR A 294 15.54 6.70 21.66
N LYS A 295 14.70 6.10 22.50
CA LYS A 295 14.62 4.64 22.73
C LYS A 295 13.60 3.97 21.80
N ALA A 296 12.49 4.65 21.48
CA ALA A 296 11.43 4.11 20.63
C ALA A 296 10.82 5.21 19.75
N TYR A 297 10.36 4.84 18.55
CA TYR A 297 9.74 5.75 17.60
C TYR A 297 8.68 5.01 16.75
N CYS A 298 7.78 5.75 16.15
CA CYS A 298 6.77 5.26 15.22
C CYS A 298 7.09 5.76 13.82
N SER A 299 7.00 4.86 12.83
CA SER A 299 6.98 5.25 11.43
C SER A 299 5.56 5.71 11.10
N GLU A 300 5.28 6.99 11.29
CA GLU A 300 3.97 7.58 11.05
C GLU A 300 3.76 7.77 9.56
N THR A 301 3.21 6.76 8.89
CA THR A 301 2.79 6.85 7.49
C THR A 301 1.31 6.49 7.39
N ALA A 302 0.55 7.21 6.58
CA ALA A 302 -0.91 7.11 6.54
C ALA A 302 -1.44 5.72 6.17
N ALA A 303 -0.74 4.99 5.32
CA ALA A 303 -1.22 3.74 4.73
C ALA A 303 -0.78 2.48 5.46
N SER A 304 -0.05 2.59 6.56
CA SER A 304 0.42 1.43 7.31
C SER A 304 -0.28 1.27 8.64
N PRO A 305 -0.45 0.04 9.10
CA PRO A 305 -0.73 -0.18 10.50
C PRO A 305 0.32 0.57 11.33
N PRO A 306 -0.09 1.41 12.27
CA PRO A 306 0.87 2.11 13.10
C PRO A 306 1.74 1.10 13.83
N SER A 307 3.02 1.38 13.85
CA SER A 307 4.02 0.45 14.34
C SER A 307 5.06 1.17 15.18
N VAL A 308 5.61 0.48 16.17
CA VAL A 308 6.66 1.02 17.02
C VAL A 308 7.96 0.27 16.78
N TRP A 309 9.01 1.03 16.57
CA TRP A 309 10.38 0.57 16.43
C TRP A 309 11.18 0.89 17.68
N ILE A 310 12.00 -0.03 18.10
CA ILE A 310 12.96 0.17 19.19
C ILE A 310 14.34 0.48 18.60
N ASN A 311 14.94 1.56 19.08
CA ASN A 311 16.23 2.04 18.62
C ASN A 311 17.38 1.24 19.26
N ARG A 312 17.52 -0.03 18.84
CA ARG A 312 18.47 -1.00 19.40
C ARG A 312 19.89 -0.70 19.00
N LYS A 313 20.80 -0.85 19.96
CA LYS A 313 22.24 -0.80 19.74
C LYS A 313 22.68 -1.94 18.82
N GLY A 314 23.55 -1.62 17.86
CA GLY A 314 24.03 -2.58 16.85
C GLY A 314 23.05 -2.86 15.70
N SER A 315 21.75 -2.55 15.84
CA SER A 315 20.74 -2.72 14.80
C SER A 315 20.42 -1.40 14.06
N LYS A 316 20.51 -0.28 14.77
CA LYS A 316 20.28 1.06 14.21
C LYS A 316 21.54 1.91 14.33
N PRO A 317 21.75 2.91 13.43
CA PRO A 317 23.02 3.68 13.36
C PRO A 317 23.37 4.40 14.67
N GLN A 318 22.37 4.94 15.36
CA GLN A 318 22.51 5.61 16.66
C GLN A 318 21.64 4.91 17.72
N GLY A 319 21.57 3.57 17.64
CA GLY A 319 20.83 2.77 18.59
C GLY A 319 21.40 2.88 20.00
N ILE A 320 20.53 3.08 20.98
CA ILE A 320 20.91 3.27 22.40
C ILE A 320 20.33 2.21 23.34
N VAL A 321 19.37 1.42 22.88
CA VAL A 321 18.73 0.37 23.71
C VAL A 321 19.59 -0.88 23.67
N GLU A 322 20.13 -1.26 24.84
CA GLU A 322 20.89 -2.48 25.01
C GLU A 322 19.97 -3.71 24.97
N ASP A 323 20.51 -4.88 24.66
CA ASP A 323 19.72 -6.12 24.58
C ASP A 323 19.02 -6.46 25.91
N SER A 324 19.65 -6.16 27.06
CA SER A 324 19.06 -6.34 28.37
C SER A 324 17.88 -5.40 28.67
N GLU A 325 17.78 -4.27 27.98
CA GLU A 325 16.70 -3.30 28.15
C GLU A 325 15.52 -3.57 27.20
N TYR A 326 15.70 -4.44 26.19
CA TYR A 326 14.72 -4.66 25.11
C TYR A 326 13.38 -5.18 25.64
N GLU A 327 13.38 -6.32 26.32
CA GLU A 327 12.13 -6.92 26.84
C GLU A 327 11.42 -6.05 27.89
N PRO A 328 12.12 -5.43 28.86
CA PRO A 328 11.50 -4.44 29.74
C PRO A 328 10.85 -3.27 28.98
N LEU A 329 11.48 -2.78 27.91
CA LEU A 329 10.94 -1.67 27.12
C LEU A 329 9.73 -2.09 26.30
N VAL A 330 9.74 -3.29 25.70
CA VAL A 330 8.57 -3.87 24.99
C VAL A 330 7.38 -3.99 25.94
N ALA A 331 7.60 -4.50 27.17
CA ALA A 331 6.57 -4.63 28.19
C ALA A 331 5.99 -3.25 28.57
N LEU A 332 6.85 -2.27 28.85
CA LEU A 332 6.46 -0.89 29.18
C LEU A 332 5.65 -0.26 28.04
N LEU A 333 6.13 -0.37 26.80
CA LEU A 333 5.42 0.17 25.63
C LEU A 333 4.04 -0.47 25.48
N THR A 334 3.97 -1.79 25.61
CA THR A 334 2.70 -2.53 25.50
C THR A 334 1.71 -2.09 26.59
N GLU A 335 2.16 -1.92 27.82
CA GLU A 335 1.33 -1.40 28.92
C GLU A 335 0.83 0.01 28.62
N LYS A 336 1.74 0.93 28.32
CA LYS A 336 1.39 2.35 28.11
C LYS A 336 0.54 2.58 26.87
N LEU A 337 0.73 1.83 25.81
CA LEU A 337 -0.08 1.91 24.60
C LEU A 337 -1.51 1.37 24.84
N LYS A 338 -1.67 0.32 25.64
CA LYS A 338 -3.00 -0.19 26.07
C LYS A 338 -3.78 0.78 26.95
N GLU A 339 -3.09 1.65 27.70
CA GLU A 339 -3.72 2.69 28.54
C GLU A 339 -4.33 3.83 27.71
N LEU A 340 -3.97 3.96 26.43
CA LEU A 340 -4.48 5.03 25.57
C LEU A 340 -5.98 4.89 25.35
N LYS A 341 -6.72 5.92 25.74
CA LYS A 341 -8.18 5.99 25.58
C LYS A 341 -8.60 7.23 24.82
N ASP A 342 -9.64 7.08 24.01
CA ASP A 342 -10.31 8.23 23.40
C ASP A 342 -10.91 9.13 24.51
N PRO A 343 -10.49 10.38 24.63
CA PRO A 343 -10.95 11.27 25.69
C PRO A 343 -12.46 11.58 25.61
N ARG A 344 -13.12 11.31 24.48
CA ARG A 344 -14.58 11.52 24.34
C ARG A 344 -15.41 10.32 24.76
N THR A 345 -14.95 9.10 24.42
CA THR A 345 -15.75 7.89 24.63
C THR A 345 -15.23 7.03 25.77
N GLY A 346 -13.98 7.21 26.19
CA GLY A 346 -13.29 6.35 27.13
C GLY A 346 -12.87 4.99 26.56
N ASP A 347 -13.16 4.73 25.29
CA ASP A 347 -12.79 3.48 24.62
C ASP A 347 -11.27 3.38 24.40
N ALA A 348 -10.76 2.17 24.42
CA ALA A 348 -9.37 1.92 24.04
C ALA A 348 -9.11 2.31 22.59
N ILE A 349 -8.06 3.10 22.35
CA ILE A 349 -7.61 3.48 21.02
C ILE A 349 -7.02 2.28 20.30
N ILE A 350 -6.20 1.50 21.01
CA ILE A 350 -5.47 0.35 20.47
C ILE A 350 -6.07 -0.92 21.06
N PRO A 351 -7.01 -1.57 20.35
CA PRO A 351 -7.67 -2.78 20.86
C PRO A 351 -6.74 -3.99 20.90
N ALA A 352 -5.73 -4.04 20.03
CA ALA A 352 -4.75 -5.12 20.02
C ALA A 352 -3.34 -4.60 19.71
N ILE A 353 -2.35 -5.18 20.36
CA ILE A 353 -0.93 -4.92 20.11
C ILE A 353 -0.28 -6.28 19.91
N TYR A 354 0.42 -6.42 18.80
CA TYR A 354 1.14 -7.63 18.45
C TYR A 354 2.64 -7.38 18.47
N ARG A 355 3.36 -8.35 18.99
CA ARG A 355 4.82 -8.36 18.88
C ARG A 355 5.23 -8.78 17.46
N ARG A 356 6.41 -8.39 17.05
CA ARG A 356 7.02 -8.79 15.78
C ARG A 356 6.91 -10.29 15.54
N ASP A 357 7.34 -11.10 16.50
CA ASP A 357 7.42 -12.55 16.44
C ASP A 357 6.06 -13.26 16.44
N GLU A 358 4.99 -12.59 16.85
CA GLU A 358 3.62 -13.08 16.73
C GLU A 358 3.07 -12.95 15.29
N VAL A 359 3.58 -11.99 14.51
CA VAL A 359 3.06 -11.65 13.17
C VAL A 359 4.02 -12.07 12.08
N TYR A 360 5.30 -11.80 12.25
CA TYR A 360 6.31 -12.01 11.22
C TYR A 360 7.19 -13.21 11.56
N GLN A 361 7.27 -14.14 10.59
CA GLN A 361 8.04 -15.37 10.71
C GLN A 361 8.99 -15.48 9.52
N GLY A 362 10.23 -15.82 9.77
CA GLY A 362 11.25 -16.00 8.74
C GLY A 362 12.53 -15.20 9.00
N PRO A 363 13.54 -15.37 8.15
CA PRO A 363 14.87 -14.80 8.36
C PRO A 363 14.91 -13.26 8.32
N LEU A 364 13.92 -12.63 7.71
CA LEU A 364 13.82 -11.18 7.57
C LEU A 364 12.88 -10.53 8.61
N ALA A 365 12.30 -11.32 9.51
CA ALA A 365 11.41 -10.79 10.55
C ALA A 365 12.10 -9.71 11.41
N GLY A 366 13.42 -9.79 11.58
CA GLY A 366 14.22 -8.78 12.28
C GLY A 366 14.20 -7.38 11.66
N ASP A 367 13.86 -7.27 10.38
CA ASP A 367 13.78 -6.02 9.64
C ASP A 367 12.40 -5.33 9.77
N SER A 368 11.45 -5.95 10.45
CA SER A 368 10.11 -5.41 10.70
C SER A 368 10.05 -4.58 11.99
N PRO A 369 8.97 -3.80 12.21
CA PRO A 369 8.71 -3.10 13.47
C PRO A 369 8.67 -4.05 14.68
N ASP A 370 9.00 -3.56 15.86
CA ASP A 370 9.01 -4.36 17.09
C ASP A 370 7.60 -4.61 17.65
N LEU A 371 6.69 -3.62 17.49
CA LEU A 371 5.28 -3.74 17.85
C LEU A 371 4.39 -3.24 16.69
N LEU A 372 3.30 -3.96 16.44
CA LEU A 372 2.24 -3.59 15.52
C LEU A 372 0.98 -3.26 16.30
N LEU A 373 0.35 -2.14 15.98
CA LEU A 373 -0.80 -1.61 16.69
C LEU A 373 -2.04 -1.76 15.82
N ASP A 374 -3.00 -2.59 16.24
CA ASP A 374 -4.24 -2.77 15.51
C ASP A 374 -5.33 -1.82 16.03
N TRP A 375 -5.50 -0.69 15.37
CA TRP A 375 -6.70 0.14 15.50
C TRP A 375 -7.52 0.21 14.20
N TRP A 376 -7.02 -0.41 13.14
CA TRP A 376 -7.62 -0.46 11.82
C TRP A 376 -8.86 -1.33 11.75
N SER A 377 -8.86 -2.45 12.46
CA SER A 377 -9.98 -3.41 12.44
C SER A 377 -11.32 -2.78 12.78
N LYS A 378 -11.31 -1.65 13.50
CA LYS A 378 -12.52 -0.89 13.85
C LYS A 378 -12.65 0.46 13.15
N GLY A 379 -11.68 0.87 12.32
CA GLY A 379 -11.70 2.11 11.56
C GLY A 379 -11.84 3.39 12.38
N ARG A 380 -11.36 3.39 13.64
CA ARG A 380 -11.64 4.45 14.59
C ARG A 380 -10.61 5.56 14.66
N PHE A 381 -9.38 5.31 14.16
CA PHE A 381 -8.28 6.25 14.29
C PHE A 381 -7.41 6.26 13.03
N ALA A 382 -6.84 7.42 12.75
CA ALA A 382 -5.78 7.58 11.76
C ALA A 382 -4.49 7.96 12.49
N SER A 383 -3.34 7.63 11.92
CA SER A 383 -2.05 8.17 12.35
C SER A 383 -1.68 9.37 11.51
N SER A 384 -0.93 10.29 12.07
CA SER A 384 -0.36 11.41 11.31
C SER A 384 1.03 11.74 11.82
N PRO A 385 1.93 12.19 10.93
CA PRO A 385 3.24 12.68 11.32
C PRO A 385 3.15 13.79 12.37
N SER A 386 3.97 13.70 13.40
CA SER A 386 4.01 14.71 14.45
C SER A 386 5.24 15.60 14.30
N PHE A 387 4.98 16.89 14.23
CA PHE A 387 6.05 17.90 14.21
C PHE A 387 6.14 18.59 15.58
N PRO A 388 7.32 19.01 16.03
CA PRO A 388 7.52 19.67 17.32
C PRO A 388 7.08 21.14 17.28
N GLU A 389 5.93 21.45 16.70
CA GLU A 389 5.57 22.85 16.35
C GLU A 389 4.98 23.70 17.48
N ASP A 390 4.61 23.13 18.63
CA ASP A 390 3.75 23.85 19.58
C ASP A 390 4.46 24.44 20.80
N GLY A 391 5.78 24.62 20.78
CA GLY A 391 6.50 25.31 21.83
C GLY A 391 6.22 24.72 23.23
N ASP A 392 5.91 25.58 24.22
CA ASP A 392 5.69 25.20 25.63
C ASP A 392 4.30 24.58 25.92
N LYS A 393 3.47 24.31 24.92
CA LYS A 393 2.18 23.67 25.13
C LYS A 393 2.34 22.14 25.28
N PRO A 394 1.58 21.52 26.21
CA PRO A 394 1.62 20.07 26.33
C PRO A 394 1.26 19.43 25.00
N PRO A 395 2.00 18.41 24.54
CA PRO A 395 1.77 17.77 23.26
C PRO A 395 0.40 17.09 23.27
N VAL A 396 -0.50 17.59 22.42
CA VAL A 396 -1.78 16.91 22.18
C VAL A 396 -1.51 15.73 21.25
N PHE A 397 -1.62 14.51 21.78
CA PHE A 397 -1.36 13.28 21.01
C PHE A 397 -2.63 12.69 20.35
N ILE A 398 -3.81 13.19 20.70
CA ILE A 398 -5.07 12.87 20.02
C ILE A 398 -5.74 14.17 19.62
N ARG A 399 -6.13 14.28 18.36
CA ARG A 399 -6.81 15.44 17.83
C ARG A 399 -8.03 15.01 17.03
N GLN A 400 -9.13 15.76 17.15
CA GLN A 400 -10.23 15.66 16.22
C GLN A 400 -9.86 16.38 14.92
N ARG A 401 -10.00 15.73 13.78
CA ARG A 401 -9.86 16.38 12.48
C ARG A 401 -10.92 17.46 12.30
N GLN A 402 -10.51 18.57 11.75
CA GLN A 402 -11.42 19.64 11.36
C GLN A 402 -11.57 19.61 9.84
N PRO A 403 -12.72 20.02 9.28
CA PRO A 403 -12.89 20.10 7.82
C PRO A 403 -11.81 20.95 7.13
N MET A 404 -11.25 21.95 7.83
CA MET A 404 -10.14 22.76 7.31
C MET A 404 -8.80 22.01 7.19
N ASP A 405 -8.60 20.97 8.01
CA ASP A 405 -7.38 20.15 7.96
C ASP A 405 -7.36 19.24 6.72
N MET A 406 -8.55 18.97 6.16
CA MET A 406 -8.78 18.07 5.02
C MET A 406 -8.75 18.80 3.66
N LYS A 407 -8.63 20.14 3.63
CA LYS A 407 -8.67 20.93 2.38
C LYS A 407 -7.56 20.62 1.38
N GLU A 408 -6.50 19.96 1.80
CA GLU A 408 -5.39 19.58 0.92
C GLU A 408 -5.46 18.12 0.45
N HIS A 409 -6.18 17.24 1.18
CA HIS A 409 -6.37 15.83 0.86
C HIS A 409 -7.76 15.40 1.32
N GLU A 410 -8.74 15.52 0.43
CA GLU A 410 -10.15 15.19 0.70
C GLU A 410 -10.36 13.66 0.73
N TRP A 411 -9.81 13.01 1.75
CA TRP A 411 -10.02 11.58 1.96
C TRP A 411 -11.23 11.34 2.83
N GLY A 412 -12.27 10.80 2.20
CA GLY A 412 -13.46 10.35 2.89
C GLY A 412 -13.36 8.89 3.34
N GLY A 413 -12.52 8.08 2.70
CA GLY A 413 -12.39 6.65 2.98
C GLY A 413 -11.00 6.22 3.43
N ASP A 414 -10.97 5.04 4.07
CA ASP A 414 -9.74 4.40 4.56
C ASP A 414 -9.92 2.88 4.51
N HIS A 415 -8.82 2.13 4.60
CA HIS A 415 -8.81 0.69 4.48
C HIS A 415 -9.53 -0.01 5.65
N ARG A 416 -10.03 -1.21 5.37
CA ARG A 416 -10.55 -2.17 6.35
C ARG A 416 -9.88 -3.52 6.12
N ARG A 417 -9.76 -4.29 7.20
CA ARG A 417 -9.03 -5.56 7.22
C ARG A 417 -9.61 -6.58 6.26
N ASP A 418 -10.93 -6.71 6.24
CA ASP A 418 -11.59 -7.80 5.53
C ASP A 418 -11.93 -7.37 4.10
N GLY A 419 -11.36 -8.08 3.14
CA GLY A 419 -11.64 -7.98 1.71
C GLY A 419 -12.67 -9.00 1.27
N ILE A 420 -12.72 -9.25 -0.04
CA ILE A 420 -13.62 -10.23 -0.68
C ILE A 420 -12.84 -11.29 -1.42
N LEU A 421 -13.43 -12.49 -1.49
CA LEU A 421 -13.02 -13.57 -2.37
C LEU A 421 -14.28 -14.18 -3.01
N ILE A 422 -14.34 -14.12 -4.35
CA ILE A 422 -15.37 -14.78 -5.15
C ILE A 422 -14.66 -15.71 -6.13
N ALA A 423 -15.18 -16.92 -6.31
CA ALA A 423 -14.62 -17.87 -7.27
C ALA A 423 -15.74 -18.52 -8.09
N LYS A 424 -15.46 -18.76 -9.39
CA LYS A 424 -16.41 -19.37 -10.32
C LYS A 424 -15.66 -20.17 -11.40
N GLY A 425 -16.33 -21.19 -11.92
CA GLY A 425 -15.87 -22.00 -13.06
C GLY A 425 -14.94 -23.12 -12.68
N GLY A 426 -14.56 -23.95 -13.66
CA GLY A 426 -13.73 -25.12 -13.43
C GLY A 426 -14.25 -26.01 -12.29
N PRO A 427 -13.37 -26.45 -11.38
CA PRO A 427 -13.73 -27.33 -10.28
C PRO A 427 -14.31 -26.61 -9.04
N ILE A 428 -14.72 -25.34 -9.15
CA ILE A 428 -15.23 -24.58 -8.00
C ILE A 428 -16.64 -25.04 -7.63
N ARG A 429 -16.85 -25.32 -6.34
CA ARG A 429 -18.17 -25.67 -5.78
C ARG A 429 -19.12 -24.48 -5.87
N LYS A 430 -20.33 -24.73 -6.32
CA LYS A 430 -21.39 -23.73 -6.42
C LYS A 430 -22.05 -23.48 -5.06
N GLY A 431 -22.29 -22.20 -4.73
CA GLY A 431 -23.04 -21.79 -3.55
C GLY A 431 -22.36 -22.08 -2.21
N VAL A 432 -21.06 -22.37 -2.20
CA VAL A 432 -20.31 -22.56 -0.97
C VAL A 432 -19.82 -21.23 -0.41
N GLN A 433 -19.89 -21.07 0.90
CA GLN A 433 -19.25 -19.99 1.64
C GLN A 433 -18.09 -20.58 2.43
N ILE A 434 -16.90 -20.01 2.24
CA ILE A 434 -15.70 -20.40 2.99
C ILE A 434 -15.37 -19.34 4.04
N ASN A 435 -14.77 -19.78 5.14
CA ASN A 435 -14.37 -18.90 6.24
C ASN A 435 -12.87 -18.97 6.48
N GLY A 436 -12.30 -17.85 6.95
CA GLY A 436 -10.88 -17.77 7.34
C GLY A 436 -9.90 -17.87 6.17
N ALA A 437 -10.35 -17.63 4.93
CA ALA A 437 -9.44 -17.45 3.81
C ALA A 437 -8.63 -16.18 4.00
N ARG A 438 -7.34 -16.23 3.68
CA ARG A 438 -6.41 -15.13 3.77
C ARG A 438 -5.76 -14.89 2.41
N LEU A 439 -5.35 -13.67 2.16
CA LEU A 439 -4.70 -13.31 0.89
C LEU A 439 -3.47 -14.20 0.57
N ILE A 440 -2.76 -14.61 1.61
CA ILE A 440 -1.58 -15.48 1.50
C ILE A 440 -1.94 -16.90 0.96
N ASP A 441 -3.20 -17.31 1.09
CA ASP A 441 -3.69 -18.62 0.64
C ASP A 441 -3.89 -18.67 -0.88
N MET A 442 -3.91 -17.50 -1.55
CA MET A 442 -4.16 -17.46 -3.00
C MET A 442 -3.03 -18.10 -3.81
N ALA A 443 -1.77 -17.85 -3.47
CA ALA A 443 -0.65 -18.41 -4.23
C ALA A 443 -0.61 -19.94 -4.20
N PRO A 444 -0.66 -20.62 -3.04
CA PRO A 444 -0.72 -22.09 -3.01
C PRO A 444 -2.00 -22.66 -3.66
N THR A 445 -3.13 -21.93 -3.56
CA THR A 445 -4.38 -22.36 -4.21
C THR A 445 -4.29 -22.30 -5.74
N LEU A 446 -3.69 -21.26 -6.29
CA LEU A 446 -3.48 -21.10 -7.74
C LEU A 446 -2.45 -22.11 -8.27
N LEU A 447 -1.37 -22.40 -7.54
CA LEU A 447 -0.42 -23.45 -7.90
C LEU A 447 -1.09 -24.83 -7.93
N TYR A 448 -1.88 -25.15 -6.91
CA TYR A 448 -2.64 -26.39 -6.85
C TYR A 448 -3.59 -26.53 -8.05
N LEU A 449 -4.34 -25.47 -8.36
CA LEU A 449 -5.26 -25.46 -9.51
C LEU A 449 -4.53 -25.61 -10.84
N ALA A 450 -3.32 -25.04 -10.95
CA ALA A 450 -2.45 -25.20 -12.12
C ALA A 450 -1.75 -26.58 -12.20
N GLY A 451 -2.04 -27.50 -11.28
CA GLY A 451 -1.46 -28.83 -11.22
C GLY A 451 0.02 -28.83 -10.81
N GLN A 452 0.45 -27.77 -10.10
CA GLN A 452 1.84 -27.64 -9.64
C GLN A 452 1.98 -28.05 -8.17
N LYS A 453 3.18 -28.48 -7.81
CA LYS A 453 3.53 -28.70 -6.41
C LYS A 453 3.54 -27.36 -5.66
N VAL A 454 3.09 -27.37 -4.42
CA VAL A 454 3.12 -26.21 -3.53
C VAL A 454 4.45 -26.21 -2.78
N PRO A 455 5.26 -25.13 -2.85
CA PRO A 455 6.45 -25.02 -2.02
C PRO A 455 6.15 -25.18 -0.54
N SER A 456 6.90 -26.07 0.13
CA SER A 456 6.67 -26.40 1.56
C SER A 456 6.94 -25.23 2.52
N ASP A 457 7.62 -24.20 2.06
CA ASP A 457 7.92 -22.98 2.80
C ASP A 457 6.86 -21.87 2.65
N MET A 458 5.80 -22.10 1.86
CA MET A 458 4.63 -21.21 1.85
C MET A 458 3.88 -21.30 3.18
N ASP A 459 3.44 -20.15 3.69
CA ASP A 459 2.68 -20.05 4.96
C ASP A 459 1.16 -20.04 4.71
N GLY A 460 0.74 -19.81 3.48
CA GLY A 460 -0.63 -19.97 3.04
C GLY A 460 -1.01 -21.45 2.84
N ARG A 461 -2.29 -21.76 3.00
CA ARG A 461 -2.86 -23.09 2.72
C ARG A 461 -3.58 -23.11 1.37
N VAL A 462 -3.70 -24.29 0.78
CA VAL A 462 -4.63 -24.50 -0.35
C VAL A 462 -6.06 -24.45 0.18
N LEU A 463 -6.91 -23.63 -0.43
CA LEU A 463 -8.31 -23.46 -0.05
C LEU A 463 -9.16 -24.61 -0.61
N LEU A 464 -8.96 -25.82 -0.11
CA LEU A 464 -9.62 -27.05 -0.62
C LEU A 464 -11.14 -26.98 -0.52
N ASP A 465 -11.68 -26.24 0.45
CA ASP A 465 -13.12 -26.06 0.64
C ASP A 465 -13.81 -25.35 -0.55
N LEU A 466 -13.04 -24.69 -1.41
CA LEU A 466 -13.55 -24.08 -2.65
C LEU A 466 -13.89 -25.10 -3.73
N PHE A 467 -13.27 -26.28 -3.72
CA PHE A 467 -13.30 -27.22 -4.82
C PHE A 467 -14.29 -28.34 -4.60
N GLU A 468 -14.82 -28.89 -5.71
CA GLU A 468 -15.65 -30.09 -5.68
C GLU A 468 -14.88 -31.26 -5.04
N PRO A 469 -15.52 -32.07 -4.15
CA PRO A 469 -14.85 -33.17 -3.47
C PRO A 469 -14.21 -34.20 -4.41
N ASP A 470 -14.84 -34.46 -5.53
CA ASP A 470 -14.31 -35.35 -6.56
C ASP A 470 -13.03 -34.83 -7.20
N PHE A 471 -12.94 -33.51 -7.40
CA PHE A 471 -11.71 -32.88 -7.89
C PHE A 471 -10.58 -33.05 -6.89
N VAL A 472 -10.84 -32.75 -5.61
CA VAL A 472 -9.85 -32.86 -4.53
C VAL A 472 -9.36 -34.30 -4.37
N SER A 473 -10.27 -35.26 -4.43
CA SER A 473 -9.92 -36.69 -4.29
C SER A 473 -9.02 -37.20 -5.41
N LYS A 474 -9.21 -36.69 -6.64
CA LYS A 474 -8.42 -37.05 -7.82
C LYS A 474 -7.10 -36.28 -7.92
N ASN A 475 -7.02 -35.14 -7.29
CA ASN A 475 -5.86 -34.27 -7.34
C ASN A 475 -5.37 -33.95 -5.91
N PRO A 476 -4.71 -34.85 -5.21
CA PRO A 476 -4.19 -34.60 -3.88
C PRO A 476 -3.14 -33.48 -3.92
N VAL A 477 -3.11 -32.63 -2.89
CA VAL A 477 -2.08 -31.57 -2.79
C VAL A 477 -0.72 -32.23 -2.65
N THR A 478 0.20 -31.82 -3.50
CA THR A 478 1.59 -32.26 -3.44
C THR A 478 2.51 -31.10 -3.08
N TYR A 479 3.50 -31.36 -2.27
CA TYR A 479 4.44 -30.35 -1.81
C TYR A 479 5.83 -30.59 -2.40
N ASP A 480 6.51 -29.49 -2.69
CA ASP A 480 7.93 -29.52 -3.07
C ASP A 480 8.80 -29.07 -1.89
N GLN A 481 9.88 -29.83 -1.67
CA GLN A 481 10.84 -29.43 -0.64
C GLN A 481 11.67 -28.26 -1.20
N VAL A 482 11.65 -27.14 -0.49
CA VAL A 482 12.46 -25.97 -0.85
C VAL A 482 13.68 -25.96 0.04
N ASP A 483 14.86 -26.01 -0.57
CA ASP A 483 16.11 -25.82 0.16
C ASP A 483 16.14 -24.39 0.73
N ALA A 484 16.57 -24.25 1.98
CA ALA A 484 16.61 -22.97 2.69
C ALA A 484 17.50 -21.89 2.00
N GLN A 485 18.23 -22.28 0.96
CA GLN A 485 19.08 -21.40 0.16
C GLN A 485 18.37 -20.77 -1.04
N ASP A 486 17.16 -21.19 -1.39
CA ASP A 486 16.40 -20.65 -2.53
C ASP A 486 15.62 -19.37 -2.12
N GLN A 487 16.24 -18.53 -1.34
CA GLN A 487 15.80 -17.17 -1.08
C GLN A 487 16.06 -16.36 -2.34
N GLY A 488 14.99 -15.95 -3.02
CA GLY A 488 15.08 -15.05 -4.16
C GLY A 488 16.08 -13.94 -3.83
N SER A 489 17.08 -13.77 -4.67
CA SER A 489 18.09 -12.75 -4.48
C SER A 489 17.43 -11.38 -4.59
N GLY A 490 17.07 -10.76 -3.50
CA GLY A 490 16.57 -9.37 -3.45
C GLY A 490 17.63 -8.34 -3.86
N THR A 491 18.36 -8.63 -4.93
CA THR A 491 19.39 -7.81 -5.57
C THR A 491 18.89 -7.20 -6.87
N GLY A 492 17.56 -7.13 -7.05
CA GLY A 492 16.95 -6.44 -8.17
C GLY A 492 17.29 -4.95 -8.15
N PRO A 493 17.22 -4.26 -9.30
CA PRO A 493 17.49 -2.84 -9.38
C PRO A 493 16.54 -2.07 -8.47
N THR A 494 17.10 -1.24 -7.62
CA THR A 494 16.38 -0.22 -6.86
C THR A 494 16.12 0.98 -7.75
N TYR A 495 15.11 1.77 -7.41
CA TYR A 495 14.84 3.03 -8.11
C TYR A 495 16.08 3.94 -8.13
N SER A 496 16.25 4.67 -9.23
CA SER A 496 17.07 5.86 -9.22
C SER A 496 16.45 6.91 -8.27
N ALA A 497 17.22 7.87 -7.81
CA ALA A 497 16.68 8.93 -6.96
C ALA A 497 15.53 9.72 -7.64
N GLU A 498 15.59 9.86 -8.96
CA GLU A 498 14.53 10.49 -9.76
C GLU A 498 13.28 9.62 -9.84
N ASP A 499 13.43 8.34 -10.09
CA ASP A 499 12.32 7.38 -10.13
C ASP A 499 11.64 7.23 -8.77
N ALA A 500 12.43 7.14 -7.70
CA ALA A 500 11.92 7.07 -6.33
C ALA A 500 11.04 8.28 -5.99
N ALA A 501 11.44 9.48 -6.40
CA ALA A 501 10.65 10.68 -6.18
C ALA A 501 9.34 10.68 -6.97
N LEU A 502 9.32 10.13 -8.19
CA LEU A 502 8.10 9.98 -9.00
C LEU A 502 7.13 8.98 -8.37
N VAL A 503 7.64 7.84 -7.89
CA VAL A 503 6.84 6.82 -7.20
C VAL A 503 6.28 7.39 -5.90
N GLU A 504 7.07 8.11 -5.13
CA GLU A 504 6.60 8.77 -3.89
C GLU A 504 5.49 9.78 -4.17
N GLU A 505 5.63 10.64 -5.19
CA GLU A 505 4.59 11.60 -5.57
C GLU A 505 3.28 10.89 -5.96
N ARG A 506 3.37 9.75 -6.65
CA ARG A 506 2.22 8.94 -7.01
C ARG A 506 1.57 8.30 -5.79
N LEU A 507 2.34 7.67 -4.91
CA LEU A 507 1.83 7.07 -3.69
C LEU A 507 1.13 8.12 -2.79
N LYS A 508 1.64 9.37 -2.76
CA LYS A 508 0.95 10.49 -2.12
C LYS A 508 -0.38 10.83 -2.80
N ALA A 509 -0.40 10.88 -4.13
CA ALA A 509 -1.62 11.19 -4.86
C ALA A 509 -2.70 10.12 -4.70
N LEU A 510 -2.30 8.85 -4.63
CA LEU A 510 -3.17 7.71 -4.39
C LEU A 510 -3.51 7.54 -2.90
N GLY A 511 -2.82 8.25 -2.02
CA GLY A 511 -3.12 8.25 -0.61
C GLY A 511 -2.41 7.22 0.24
N TYR A 512 -1.47 6.53 -0.28
CA TYR A 512 -0.67 5.57 0.50
C TYR A 512 0.37 6.23 1.40
N ILE A 513 0.63 7.53 1.25
CA ILE A 513 1.52 8.32 2.11
C ILE A 513 1.06 9.79 2.18
N GLU A 514 1.28 10.44 3.34
CA GLU A 514 1.02 11.86 3.57
C GLU A 514 2.13 12.79 3.05
#